data_f273cc01aa33f4a0c87c5c6885a7f6b2
#
_entry.id   f273cc01aa33f4a0c87c5c6885a7f6b2
#
_cell.length_a   1.000
_cell.length_b   1.000
_cell.length_c   1.000
_cell.angle_alpha   90.00
_cell.angle_beta   90.00
_cell.angle_gamma   90.00
#
_symmetry.space_group_name_H-M   'P 1'
#
loop_
_entity.id
_entity.type
_entity.pdbx_description
1 polymer ?
#
loop_
_entity_poly.entity_id
_entity_poly.type
_entity_poly.pdbx_seq_one_letter_code
_entity_poly.pdbx_strand_id
1 'polypeptide(L)'
;ASFGAASAAVWPSFPVLCFSALMTGGATGAAIIALQRHVGRAAQDVTEMKQVFSWLSVGPAISNFIGPFTAGVLIDYSGFQCAYAAMAVLPILAWFWVRTTQELPAVVNPPGHEANSAWDLLNDSMFRRLLLVNWFLSACWDVHTFVVPILGHERNLSASSIGSILGAFAIAAALIRFLLPMVVAKLQEWQVITSAMLITSALLAIYPFAQGALTMGICSVFLGLSLGSVQPMVMSTLHQITPESRHGEALGLRLMGINASSVLMPMVFGAAGAVIGVGAVFWCVSLAVGLGSRSAYLLRVHKKHE
;
A
#
# COMPACT_ATOMS: atom_id res chain seq x y z
N ALA A 1 4.97 -9.45 17.29
CA ALA A 1 5.02 -10.17 16.00
C ALA A 1 5.46 -11.63 16.19
N SER A 2 6.68 -11.90 16.70
CA SER A 2 7.24 -13.26 16.81
C SER A 2 6.33 -14.25 17.56
N PHE A 3 5.76 -13.83 18.69
CA PHE A 3 4.83 -14.68 19.47
C PHE A 3 3.57 -15.02 18.67
N GLY A 4 2.99 -14.05 17.96
CA GLY A 4 1.82 -14.29 17.11
C GLY A 4 2.14 -15.26 15.95
N ALA A 5 3.25 -15.07 15.24
CA ALA A 5 3.66 -15.98 14.17
C ALA A 5 4.00 -17.38 14.70
N ALA A 6 4.69 -17.50 15.83
CA ALA A 6 5.01 -18.78 16.46
C ALA A 6 3.74 -19.55 16.89
N SER A 7 2.73 -18.87 17.42
CA SER A 7 1.46 -19.53 17.79
C SER A 7 0.76 -20.14 16.57
N ALA A 8 0.77 -19.45 15.42
CA ALA A 8 0.21 -19.96 14.17
C ALA A 8 1.02 -21.14 13.59
N ALA A 9 2.35 -21.14 13.77
CA ALA A 9 3.19 -22.25 13.37
C ALA A 9 2.91 -23.54 14.15
N VAL A 10 2.64 -23.41 15.47
CA VAL A 10 2.40 -24.55 16.34
C VAL A 10 0.96 -25.06 16.25
N TRP A 11 -0.01 -24.14 16.19
CA TRP A 11 -1.43 -24.49 16.21
C TRP A 11 -2.24 -23.68 15.20
N PRO A 12 -2.29 -24.11 13.93
CA PRO A 12 -2.93 -23.36 12.83
C PRO A 12 -4.46 -23.51 12.84
N SER A 13 -5.11 -23.09 13.93
CA SER A 13 -6.58 -23.01 14.03
C SER A 13 -7.06 -21.60 13.70
N PHE A 14 -8.29 -21.43 13.20
CA PHE A 14 -8.82 -20.12 12.81
C PHE A 14 -8.70 -19.05 13.91
N PRO A 15 -9.04 -19.30 15.19
CA PRO A 15 -8.85 -18.30 16.24
C PRO A 15 -7.39 -17.92 16.46
N VAL A 16 -6.47 -18.90 16.36
CA VAL A 16 -5.03 -18.65 16.51
C VAL A 16 -4.48 -17.86 15.33
N LEU A 17 -4.97 -18.11 14.12
CA LEU A 17 -4.62 -17.31 12.95
C LEU A 17 -5.10 -15.87 13.06
N CYS A 18 -6.32 -15.64 13.58
CA CYS A 18 -6.81 -14.29 13.88
C CYS A 18 -5.95 -13.59 14.94
N PHE A 19 -5.60 -14.29 16.01
CA PHE A 19 -4.69 -13.78 17.03
C PHE A 19 -3.30 -13.46 16.46
N SER A 20 -2.75 -14.36 15.66
CA SER A 20 -1.47 -14.14 14.95
C SER A 20 -1.51 -12.90 14.07
N ALA A 21 -2.55 -12.73 13.27
CA ALA A 21 -2.73 -11.57 12.40
C ALA A 21 -2.81 -10.27 13.20
N LEU A 22 -3.55 -10.26 14.32
CA LEU A 22 -3.64 -9.09 15.21
C LEU A 22 -2.28 -8.74 15.82
N MET A 23 -1.56 -9.73 16.34
CA MET A 23 -0.24 -9.52 16.96
C MET A 23 0.83 -9.11 15.97
N THR A 24 0.88 -9.72 14.79
CA THR A 24 1.87 -9.39 13.75
C THR A 24 1.56 -8.05 13.11
N GLY A 25 0.32 -7.79 12.75
CA GLY A 25 -0.12 -6.52 12.16
C GLY A 25 0.06 -5.34 13.10
N GLY A 26 -0.40 -5.46 14.35
CA GLY A 26 -0.24 -4.43 15.37
C GLY A 26 1.23 -4.12 15.69
N ALA A 27 2.07 -5.15 15.82
CA ALA A 27 3.49 -4.97 16.04
C ALA A 27 4.20 -4.32 14.83
N THR A 28 3.84 -4.70 13.61
CA THR A 28 4.38 -4.10 12.38
C THR A 28 3.98 -2.63 12.27
N GLY A 29 2.71 -2.31 12.52
CA GLY A 29 2.23 -0.92 12.50
C GLY A 29 2.95 -0.06 13.54
N ALA A 30 3.11 -0.54 14.77
CA ALA A 30 3.85 0.16 15.82
C ALA A 30 5.33 0.37 15.45
N ALA A 31 5.97 -0.66 14.87
CA ALA A 31 7.36 -0.58 14.44
C ALA A 31 7.57 0.45 13.32
N ILE A 32 6.67 0.49 12.32
CA ILE A 32 6.72 1.48 11.23
C ILE A 32 6.59 2.90 11.77
N ILE A 33 5.63 3.15 12.68
CA ILE A 33 5.43 4.47 13.29
C ILE A 33 6.68 4.88 14.10
N ALA A 34 7.19 3.97 14.93
CA ALA A 34 8.39 4.21 15.72
C ALA A 34 9.61 4.52 14.85
N LEU A 35 9.81 3.75 13.78
CA LEU A 35 10.90 3.94 12.82
C LEU A 35 10.81 5.28 12.10
N GLN A 36 9.62 5.61 11.57
CA GLN A 36 9.40 6.89 10.88
C GLN A 36 9.63 8.08 11.83
N ARG A 37 9.16 7.97 13.07
CA ARG A 37 9.41 8.99 14.09
C ARG A 37 10.90 9.13 14.42
N HIS A 38 11.61 8.03 14.59
CA HIS A 38 13.04 8.03 14.89
C HIS A 38 13.83 8.68 13.75
N VAL A 39 13.58 8.24 12.53
CA VAL A 39 14.23 8.74 11.31
C VAL A 39 13.94 10.23 11.08
N GLY A 40 12.69 10.66 11.23
CA GLY A 40 12.33 12.08 11.10
C GLY A 40 12.98 12.99 12.15
N ARG A 41 13.32 12.45 13.33
CA ARG A 41 14.02 13.19 14.40
C ARG A 41 15.53 13.15 14.27
N ALA A 42 16.08 12.15 13.59
CA ALA A 42 17.52 12.03 13.38
C ALA A 42 18.03 13.01 12.31
N ALA A 43 17.19 13.40 11.36
CA ALA A 43 17.53 14.34 10.30
C ALA A 43 17.73 15.77 10.88
N GLN A 44 18.84 16.41 10.51
CA GLN A 44 19.22 17.75 11.01
C GLN A 44 18.66 18.86 10.13
N ASP A 45 18.45 18.60 8.84
CA ASP A 45 17.89 19.55 7.88
C ASP A 45 16.85 18.90 6.93
N VAL A 46 16.17 19.75 6.14
CA VAL A 46 15.13 19.32 5.20
C VAL A 46 15.69 18.43 4.09
N THR A 47 16.92 18.63 3.67
CA THR A 47 17.57 17.87 2.60
C THR A 47 17.93 16.48 3.11
N GLU A 48 18.53 16.39 4.27
CA GLU A 48 18.82 15.13 4.96
C GLU A 48 17.54 14.35 5.24
N MET A 49 16.48 15.01 5.71
CA MET A 49 15.16 14.40 5.92
C MET A 49 14.63 13.74 4.65
N LYS A 50 14.66 14.43 3.51
CA LYS A 50 14.23 13.86 2.22
C LYS A 50 15.06 12.63 1.84
N GLN A 51 16.36 12.69 2.03
CA GLN A 51 17.28 11.60 1.70
C GLN A 51 17.01 10.36 2.58
N VAL A 52 16.88 10.54 3.89
CA VAL A 52 16.65 9.45 4.84
C VAL A 52 15.28 8.80 4.62
N PHE A 53 14.21 9.59 4.38
CA PHE A 53 12.91 9.04 4.01
C PHE A 53 12.91 8.32 2.65
N SER A 54 13.73 8.79 1.70
CA SER A 54 13.94 8.08 0.43
C SER A 54 14.54 6.69 0.68
N TRP A 55 15.61 6.60 1.48
CA TRP A 55 16.20 5.32 1.88
C TRP A 55 15.23 4.43 2.66
N LEU A 56 14.45 5.02 3.58
CA LEU A 56 13.43 4.30 4.33
C LEU A 56 12.38 3.65 3.42
N SER A 57 12.05 4.27 2.29
CA SER A 57 11.08 3.73 1.33
C SER A 57 11.57 2.51 0.55
N VAL A 58 12.87 2.27 0.51
CA VAL A 58 13.48 1.11 -0.16
C VAL A 58 13.14 -0.20 0.57
N GLY A 59 13.11 -0.17 1.90
CA GLY A 59 12.79 -1.34 2.72
C GLY A 59 11.43 -1.97 2.38
N PRO A 60 10.31 -1.23 2.41
CA PRO A 60 9.00 -1.72 1.98
C PRO A 60 8.98 -2.21 0.52
N ALA A 61 9.68 -1.54 -0.40
CA ALA A 61 9.74 -1.97 -1.79
C ALA A 61 10.38 -3.36 -1.93
N ILE A 62 11.51 -3.58 -1.25
CA ILE A 62 12.20 -4.87 -1.21
C ILE A 62 11.33 -5.94 -0.52
N SER A 63 10.73 -5.60 0.63
CA SER A 63 9.88 -6.51 1.39
C SER A 63 8.65 -6.96 0.61
N ASN A 64 8.01 -6.06 -0.12
CA ASN A 64 6.84 -6.38 -0.95
C ASN A 64 7.15 -7.31 -2.12
N PHE A 65 8.42 -7.39 -2.54
CA PHE A 65 8.87 -8.37 -3.53
C PHE A 65 9.32 -9.67 -2.86
N ILE A 66 10.30 -9.60 -1.95
CA ILE A 66 10.91 -10.79 -1.34
C ILE A 66 9.90 -11.55 -0.46
N GLY A 67 9.03 -10.83 0.27
CA GLY A 67 8.08 -11.42 1.21
C GLY A 67 7.15 -12.46 0.57
N PRO A 68 6.29 -12.08 -0.38
CA PRO A 68 5.37 -13.01 -1.03
C PRO A 68 6.07 -14.13 -1.78
N PHE A 69 7.19 -13.85 -2.44
CA PHE A 69 7.98 -14.86 -3.15
C PHE A 69 8.55 -15.92 -2.19
N THR A 70 9.24 -15.49 -1.14
CA THR A 70 9.83 -16.43 -0.16
C THR A 70 8.77 -17.17 0.63
N ALA A 71 7.67 -16.51 1.01
CA ALA A 71 6.55 -17.17 1.66
C ALA A 71 5.95 -18.26 0.76
N GLY A 72 5.74 -17.97 -0.53
CA GLY A 72 5.22 -18.93 -1.49
C GLY A 72 6.12 -20.15 -1.63
N VAL A 73 7.43 -19.95 -1.79
CA VAL A 73 8.41 -21.04 -1.87
C VAL A 73 8.41 -21.89 -0.59
N LEU A 74 8.43 -21.26 0.59
CA LEU A 74 8.39 -21.97 1.86
C LEU A 74 7.12 -22.80 2.03
N ILE A 75 5.97 -22.26 1.60
CA ILE A 75 4.69 -22.97 1.67
C ILE A 75 4.69 -24.19 0.75
N ASP A 76 5.17 -24.06 -0.49
CA ASP A 76 5.18 -25.16 -1.45
C ASP A 76 6.12 -26.30 -1.03
N TYR A 77 7.31 -25.98 -0.48
CA TYR A 77 8.31 -27.00 -0.10
C TYR A 77 8.17 -27.53 1.31
N SER A 78 7.72 -26.71 2.25
CA SER A 78 7.76 -27.02 3.69
C SER A 78 6.43 -26.79 4.42
N GLY A 79 5.40 -26.31 3.72
CA GLY A 79 4.08 -26.05 4.26
C GLY A 79 3.94 -24.74 5.05
N PHE A 80 2.69 -24.40 5.40
CA PHE A 80 2.35 -23.16 6.08
C PHE A 80 2.99 -23.01 7.47
N GLN A 81 3.17 -24.11 8.20
CA GLN A 81 3.77 -24.07 9.55
C GLN A 81 5.21 -23.59 9.49
N CYS A 82 5.98 -24.08 8.51
CA CYS A 82 7.37 -23.67 8.32
C CYS A 82 7.47 -22.19 7.91
N ALA A 83 6.56 -21.70 7.04
CA ALA A 83 6.50 -20.30 6.68
C ALA A 83 6.21 -19.41 7.90
N TYR A 84 5.25 -19.78 8.76
CA TYR A 84 4.98 -19.05 10.02
C TYR A 84 6.15 -19.12 11.01
N ALA A 85 6.85 -20.24 11.10
CA ALA A 85 8.06 -20.36 11.92
C ALA A 85 9.17 -19.42 11.45
N ALA A 86 9.39 -19.33 10.13
CA ALA A 86 10.34 -18.38 9.54
C ALA A 86 9.93 -16.92 9.85
N MET A 87 8.62 -16.58 9.71
CA MET A 87 8.09 -15.27 10.09
C MET A 87 8.28 -14.95 11.59
N ALA A 88 8.27 -15.95 12.46
CA ALA A 88 8.49 -15.75 13.90
C ALA A 88 9.94 -15.35 14.22
N VAL A 89 10.91 -15.82 13.42
CA VAL A 89 12.35 -15.56 13.61
C VAL A 89 12.73 -14.13 13.19
N LEU A 90 12.16 -13.63 12.09
CA LEU A 90 12.53 -12.32 11.52
C LEU A 90 12.42 -11.14 12.51
N PRO A 91 11.33 -10.95 13.29
CA PRO A 91 11.25 -9.87 14.24
C PRO A 91 12.24 -10.01 15.42
N ILE A 92 12.64 -11.23 15.76
CA ILE A 92 13.68 -11.48 16.78
C ILE A 92 15.02 -10.97 16.28
N LEU A 93 15.37 -11.29 15.02
CA LEU A 93 16.60 -10.80 14.39
C LEU A 93 16.58 -9.26 14.29
N ALA A 94 15.45 -8.68 13.90
CA ALA A 94 15.28 -7.23 13.86
C ALA A 94 15.44 -6.60 15.25
N TRP A 95 14.90 -7.23 16.30
CA TRP A 95 15.04 -6.75 17.67
C TRP A 95 16.50 -6.76 18.15
N PHE A 96 17.25 -7.84 17.85
CA PHE A 96 18.68 -7.90 18.16
C PHE A 96 19.47 -6.79 17.49
N TRP A 97 19.09 -6.40 16.28
CA TRP A 97 19.74 -5.31 15.55
C TRP A 97 19.36 -3.94 16.14
N VAL A 98 18.06 -3.68 16.33
CA VAL A 98 17.56 -2.38 16.77
C VAL A 98 17.92 -2.05 18.21
N ARG A 99 18.05 -3.05 19.10
CA ARG A 99 18.40 -2.82 20.51
C ARG A 99 19.75 -2.11 20.73
N THR A 100 20.61 -2.10 19.71
CA THR A 100 21.91 -1.41 19.75
C THR A 100 21.83 0.03 19.24
N THR A 101 20.67 0.46 18.73
CA THR A 101 20.46 1.80 18.20
C THR A 101 20.32 2.79 19.35
N GLN A 102 21.03 3.92 19.25
CA GLN A 102 21.01 4.97 20.27
C GLN A 102 19.63 5.64 20.34
N GLU A 103 19.08 5.76 21.54
CA GLU A 103 17.83 6.49 21.75
C GLU A 103 18.05 8.00 21.60
N LEU A 104 17.16 8.66 20.86
CA LEU A 104 17.18 10.11 20.71
C LEU A 104 16.52 10.78 21.94
N PRO A 105 17.03 11.94 22.40
CA PRO A 105 16.47 12.66 23.54
C PRO A 105 14.98 12.94 23.38
N ALA A 106 14.21 12.93 24.47
CA ALA A 106 12.80 13.25 24.43
C ALA A 106 12.58 14.70 23.95
N VAL A 107 11.70 14.90 22.97
CA VAL A 107 11.28 16.24 22.56
C VAL A 107 10.14 16.69 23.49
N VAL A 108 10.40 17.76 24.23
CA VAL A 108 9.35 18.48 24.96
C VAL A 108 8.67 19.40 23.96
N ASN A 109 7.41 19.10 23.60
CA ASN A 109 6.63 19.99 22.75
C ASN A 109 6.35 21.29 23.49
N PRO A 110 6.64 22.49 22.92
CA PRO A 110 6.25 23.75 23.54
C PRO A 110 4.71 23.81 23.61
N PRO A 111 4.16 24.25 24.76
CA PRO A 111 2.73 24.47 24.89
C PRO A 111 2.32 25.66 24.02
N GLY A 112 1.32 25.54 23.14
CA GLY A 112 0.71 26.70 22.49
C GLY A 112 0.45 26.66 21.01
N HIS A 113 0.40 25.51 20.34
CA HIS A 113 -0.23 25.46 19.02
C HIS A 113 -1.72 25.14 19.21
N GLU A 114 -2.58 26.16 19.01
CA GLU A 114 -4.00 25.93 18.74
C GLU A 114 -4.06 25.08 17.45
N ALA A 115 -4.26 23.79 17.62
CA ALA A 115 -4.43 22.88 16.50
C ALA A 115 -5.80 23.16 15.90
N ASN A 116 -5.86 23.90 14.80
CA ASN A 116 -7.02 23.85 13.91
C ASN A 116 -7.31 22.36 13.61
N SER A 117 -8.58 22.00 13.66
CA SER A 117 -8.93 20.60 13.42
C SER A 117 -8.51 20.18 12.02
N ALA A 118 -7.74 19.10 11.88
CA ALA A 118 -7.36 18.55 10.57
C ALA A 118 -8.60 18.26 9.69
N TRP A 119 -9.75 18.01 10.32
CA TRP A 119 -11.03 17.75 9.64
C TRP A 119 -11.53 18.92 8.81
N ASP A 120 -11.08 20.16 9.10
CA ASP A 120 -11.46 21.36 8.33
C ASP A 120 -10.95 21.27 6.88
N LEU A 121 -9.88 20.53 6.62
CA LEU A 121 -9.41 20.28 5.25
C LEU A 121 -10.44 19.53 4.41
N LEU A 122 -11.35 18.78 5.04
CA LEU A 122 -12.44 18.10 4.33
C LEU A 122 -13.51 19.07 3.81
N ASN A 123 -13.51 20.33 4.22
CA ASN A 123 -14.41 21.35 3.66
C ASN A 123 -13.98 21.75 2.25
N ASP A 124 -12.68 21.60 1.91
CA ASP A 124 -12.20 21.82 0.56
C ASP A 124 -12.62 20.68 -0.38
N SER A 125 -13.30 21.06 -1.45
CA SER A 125 -13.79 20.10 -2.46
C SER A 125 -12.68 19.41 -3.24
N MET A 126 -11.55 20.08 -3.49
CA MET A 126 -10.39 19.49 -4.17
C MET A 126 -9.71 18.45 -3.28
N PHE A 127 -9.55 18.77 -2.00
CA PHE A 127 -8.97 17.86 -1.03
C PHE A 127 -9.83 16.60 -0.84
N ARG A 128 -11.17 16.74 -0.73
CA ARG A 128 -12.09 15.59 -0.68
C ARG A 128 -11.97 14.69 -1.92
N ARG A 129 -11.91 15.30 -3.12
CA ARG A 129 -11.74 14.54 -4.37
C ARG A 129 -10.41 13.80 -4.39
N LEU A 130 -9.32 14.43 -3.95
CA LEU A 130 -8.01 13.78 -3.86
C LEU A 130 -8.04 12.60 -2.90
N LEU A 131 -8.66 12.73 -1.73
CA LEU A 131 -8.82 11.62 -0.78
C LEU A 131 -9.68 10.49 -1.36
N LEU A 132 -10.76 10.81 -2.07
CA LEU A 132 -11.60 9.81 -2.74
C LEU A 132 -10.83 9.05 -3.82
N VAL A 133 -10.07 9.76 -4.65
CA VAL A 133 -9.20 9.15 -5.66
C VAL A 133 -8.15 8.24 -5.00
N ASN A 134 -7.51 8.74 -3.94
CA ASN A 134 -6.55 7.95 -3.18
C ASN A 134 -7.18 6.68 -2.55
N TRP A 135 -8.42 6.77 -2.07
CA TRP A 135 -9.17 5.62 -1.56
C TRP A 135 -9.41 4.56 -2.64
N PHE A 136 -9.89 4.95 -3.83
CA PHE A 136 -10.09 4.02 -4.95
C PHE A 136 -8.80 3.33 -5.36
N LEU A 137 -7.69 4.06 -5.41
CA LEU A 137 -6.39 3.52 -5.77
C LEU A 137 -5.83 2.59 -4.69
N SER A 138 -6.07 2.90 -3.41
CA SER A 138 -5.75 1.99 -2.31
C SER A 138 -6.58 0.72 -2.38
N ALA A 139 -7.89 0.81 -2.65
CA ALA A 139 -8.74 -0.35 -2.83
C ALA A 139 -8.28 -1.25 -4.00
N CYS A 140 -7.77 -0.67 -5.11
CA CYS A 140 -7.18 -1.47 -6.19
C CYS A 140 -5.91 -2.21 -5.75
N TRP A 141 -5.09 -1.58 -4.92
CA TRP A 141 -3.93 -2.23 -4.32
C TRP A 141 -4.37 -3.38 -3.41
N ASP A 142 -5.40 -3.16 -2.59
CA ASP A 142 -5.95 -4.17 -1.69
C ASP A 142 -6.59 -5.33 -2.48
N VAL A 143 -7.28 -5.08 -3.61
CA VAL A 143 -7.75 -6.13 -4.54
C VAL A 143 -6.58 -6.99 -5.02
N HIS A 144 -5.50 -6.37 -5.46
CA HIS A 144 -4.36 -7.12 -5.95
C HIS A 144 -3.72 -7.98 -4.86
N THR A 145 -3.50 -7.42 -3.68
CA THR A 145 -2.80 -8.13 -2.60
C THR A 145 -3.66 -9.16 -1.87
N PHE A 146 -4.99 -9.00 -1.87
CA PHE A 146 -5.93 -9.88 -1.17
C PHE A 146 -6.71 -10.80 -2.12
N VAL A 147 -7.29 -10.27 -3.20
CA VAL A 147 -8.20 -11.05 -4.06
C VAL A 147 -7.45 -11.89 -5.10
N VAL A 148 -6.29 -11.40 -5.60
CA VAL A 148 -5.48 -12.17 -6.57
C VAL A 148 -4.98 -13.50 -6.01
N PRO A 149 -4.48 -13.60 -4.76
CA PRO A 149 -4.15 -14.89 -4.15
C PRO A 149 -5.32 -15.87 -4.08
N ILE A 150 -6.52 -15.38 -3.75
CA ILE A 150 -7.73 -16.22 -3.70
C ILE A 150 -8.07 -16.73 -5.10
N LEU A 151 -8.07 -15.85 -6.10
CA LEU A 151 -8.32 -16.23 -7.49
C LEU A 151 -7.26 -17.22 -8.01
N GLY A 152 -5.98 -17.02 -7.63
CA GLY A 152 -4.90 -17.95 -7.98
C GLY A 152 -5.10 -19.33 -7.36
N HIS A 153 -5.54 -19.38 -6.10
CA HIS A 153 -5.86 -20.64 -5.43
C HIS A 153 -7.06 -21.35 -6.06
N GLU A 154 -8.14 -20.64 -6.41
CA GLU A 154 -9.29 -21.20 -7.16
C GLU A 154 -8.88 -21.82 -8.51
N ARG A 155 -7.76 -21.33 -9.09
CA ARG A 155 -7.19 -21.83 -10.36
C ARG A 155 -6.13 -22.91 -10.16
N ASN A 156 -5.97 -23.42 -8.95
CA ASN A 156 -5.00 -24.43 -8.59
C ASN A 156 -3.53 -24.03 -8.89
N LEU A 157 -3.22 -22.72 -8.80
CA LEU A 157 -1.84 -22.26 -8.89
C LEU A 157 -1.10 -22.57 -7.58
N SER A 158 0.19 -22.93 -7.70
CA SER A 158 1.07 -23.13 -6.54
C SER A 158 1.27 -21.82 -5.77
N ALA A 159 1.57 -21.90 -4.48
CA ALA A 159 1.83 -20.73 -3.65
C ALA A 159 3.04 -19.93 -4.15
N SER A 160 4.06 -20.59 -4.69
CA SER A 160 5.21 -19.93 -5.32
C SER A 160 4.82 -19.16 -6.58
N SER A 161 3.90 -19.68 -7.40
CA SER A 161 3.36 -18.98 -8.56
C SER A 161 2.60 -17.73 -8.16
N ILE A 162 1.74 -17.84 -7.14
CA ILE A 162 0.99 -16.69 -6.59
C ILE A 162 1.96 -15.66 -6.00
N GLY A 163 2.95 -16.11 -5.23
CA GLY A 163 3.99 -15.24 -4.67
C GLY A 163 4.80 -14.51 -5.75
N SER A 164 5.10 -15.20 -6.86
CA SER A 164 5.78 -14.60 -8.02
C SER A 164 4.93 -13.54 -8.72
N ILE A 165 3.62 -13.75 -8.84
CA ILE A 165 2.66 -12.77 -9.39
C ILE A 165 2.64 -11.50 -8.52
N LEU A 166 2.55 -11.65 -7.19
CA LEU A 166 2.58 -10.53 -6.26
C LEU A 166 3.93 -9.81 -6.28
N GLY A 167 5.02 -10.57 -6.36
CA GLY A 167 6.37 -10.03 -6.48
C GLY A 167 6.58 -9.24 -7.77
N ALA A 168 6.11 -9.76 -8.91
CA ALA A 168 6.19 -9.07 -10.20
C ALA A 168 5.43 -7.73 -10.19
N PHE A 169 4.26 -7.67 -9.57
CA PHE A 169 3.53 -6.43 -9.31
C PHE A 169 4.37 -5.42 -8.51
N ALA A 170 4.97 -5.88 -7.40
CA ALA A 170 5.77 -5.01 -6.54
C ALA A 170 7.00 -4.44 -7.25
N ILE A 171 7.70 -5.28 -8.05
CA ILE A 171 8.83 -4.84 -8.88
C ILE A 171 8.35 -3.79 -9.90
N ALA A 172 7.27 -4.06 -10.62
CA ALA A 172 6.73 -3.14 -11.61
C ALA A 172 6.33 -1.79 -10.98
N ALA A 173 5.69 -1.82 -9.81
CA ALA A 173 5.31 -0.63 -9.05
C ALA A 173 6.52 0.16 -8.53
N ALA A 174 7.61 -0.50 -8.17
CA ALA A 174 8.86 0.16 -7.81
C ALA A 174 9.56 0.75 -9.05
N LEU A 175 9.67 -0.04 -10.12
CA LEU A 175 10.36 0.36 -11.35
C LEU A 175 9.77 1.62 -11.97
N ILE A 176 8.43 1.70 -12.08
CA ILE A 176 7.80 2.88 -12.67
C ILE A 176 8.10 4.15 -11.89
N ARG A 177 8.28 4.10 -10.58
CA ARG A 177 8.63 5.27 -9.76
C ARG A 177 9.98 5.85 -10.11
N PHE A 178 10.93 5.02 -10.50
CA PHE A 178 12.24 5.47 -11.00
C PHE A 178 12.17 6.04 -12.42
N LEU A 179 11.31 5.45 -13.28
CA LEU A 179 11.15 5.89 -14.66
C LEU A 179 10.21 7.09 -14.79
N LEU A 180 9.34 7.31 -13.82
CA LEU A 180 8.31 8.34 -13.85
C LEU A 180 8.82 9.75 -14.18
N PRO A 181 9.91 10.25 -13.57
CA PRO A 181 10.43 11.58 -13.89
C PRO A 181 10.82 11.74 -15.36
N MET A 182 11.25 10.65 -16.02
CA MET A 182 11.63 10.65 -17.43
C MET A 182 10.42 10.62 -18.36
N VAL A 183 9.36 9.88 -17.96
CA VAL A 183 8.18 9.65 -18.78
C VAL A 183 7.18 10.79 -18.65
N VAL A 184 7.06 11.38 -17.45
CA VAL A 184 5.97 12.29 -17.07
C VAL A 184 6.41 13.76 -17.04
N ALA A 185 7.66 14.07 -17.42
CA ALA A 185 8.19 15.44 -17.38
C ALA A 185 7.32 16.52 -18.07
N LYS A 186 6.43 16.11 -19.00
CA LYS A 186 5.52 17.00 -19.74
C LYS A 186 4.05 16.83 -19.40
N LEU A 187 3.69 15.88 -18.52
CA LEU A 187 2.31 15.57 -18.16
C LEU A 187 1.94 16.26 -16.84
N GLN A 188 0.69 16.67 -16.73
CA GLN A 188 0.15 17.19 -15.47
C GLN A 188 -0.31 16.03 -14.57
N GLU A 189 -0.26 16.22 -13.26
CA GLU A 189 -0.56 15.18 -12.26
C GLU A 189 -1.94 14.55 -12.48
N TRP A 190 -2.97 15.38 -12.74
CA TRP A 190 -4.33 14.90 -12.99
C TRP A 190 -4.43 14.00 -14.23
N GLN A 191 -3.61 14.25 -15.28
CA GLN A 191 -3.60 13.41 -16.48
C GLN A 191 -3.06 12.02 -16.17
N VAL A 192 -1.96 11.96 -15.41
CA VAL A 192 -1.37 10.68 -15.00
C VAL A 192 -2.29 9.91 -14.08
N ILE A 193 -2.90 10.58 -13.09
CA ILE A 193 -3.84 9.93 -12.16
C ILE A 193 -5.07 9.42 -12.91
N THR A 194 -5.65 10.22 -13.80
CA THR A 194 -6.86 9.83 -14.56
C THR A 194 -6.56 8.66 -15.50
N SER A 195 -5.46 8.72 -16.27
CA SER A 195 -5.07 7.64 -17.17
C SER A 195 -4.75 6.35 -16.41
N ALA A 196 -4.05 6.45 -15.28
CA ALA A 196 -3.78 5.30 -14.43
C ALA A 196 -5.06 4.66 -13.88
N MET A 197 -6.05 5.46 -13.43
CA MET A 197 -7.35 4.94 -12.98
C MET A 197 -8.08 4.21 -14.11
N LEU A 198 -8.09 4.76 -15.33
CA LEU A 198 -8.76 4.13 -16.48
C LEU A 198 -8.05 2.83 -16.90
N ILE A 199 -6.72 2.84 -16.95
CA ILE A 199 -5.90 1.64 -17.24
C ILE A 199 -6.13 0.58 -16.15
N THR A 200 -6.10 0.96 -14.88
CA THR A 200 -6.36 0.06 -13.75
C THR A 200 -7.77 -0.54 -13.84
N SER A 201 -8.78 0.27 -14.13
CA SER A 201 -10.15 -0.19 -14.34
C SER A 201 -10.23 -1.24 -15.47
N ALA A 202 -9.63 -0.95 -16.63
CA ALA A 202 -9.60 -1.90 -17.76
C ALA A 202 -8.87 -3.21 -17.39
N LEU A 203 -7.72 -3.12 -16.72
CA LEU A 203 -6.96 -4.30 -16.30
C LEU A 203 -7.74 -5.13 -15.29
N LEU A 204 -8.40 -4.51 -14.31
CA LEU A 204 -9.25 -5.23 -13.35
C LEU A 204 -10.47 -5.89 -14.05
N ALA A 205 -11.04 -5.27 -15.08
CA ALA A 205 -12.12 -5.88 -15.86
C ALA A 205 -11.66 -7.14 -16.60
N ILE A 206 -10.42 -7.15 -17.11
CA ILE A 206 -9.82 -8.26 -17.85
C ILE A 206 -9.28 -9.35 -16.91
N TYR A 207 -8.87 -9.00 -15.69
CA TYR A 207 -8.18 -9.89 -14.76
C TYR A 207 -8.91 -11.24 -14.52
N PRO A 208 -10.24 -11.31 -14.36
CA PRO A 208 -10.98 -12.57 -14.20
C PRO A 208 -10.84 -13.55 -15.37
N PHE A 209 -10.45 -13.09 -16.55
CA PHE A 209 -10.23 -13.93 -17.72
C PHE A 209 -8.81 -14.51 -17.82
N ALA A 210 -7.87 -14.04 -17.00
CA ALA A 210 -6.51 -14.55 -16.97
C ALA A 210 -6.46 -15.94 -16.30
N GLN A 211 -6.36 -17.03 -17.05
CA GLN A 211 -6.52 -18.41 -16.58
C GLN A 211 -5.24 -19.04 -15.98
N GLY A 212 -4.06 -18.52 -16.27
CA GLY A 212 -2.79 -19.12 -15.85
C GLY A 212 -1.86 -18.15 -15.18
N ALA A 213 -0.80 -18.67 -14.54
CA ALA A 213 0.19 -17.87 -13.81
C ALA A 213 0.83 -16.78 -14.70
N LEU A 214 1.14 -17.09 -15.96
CA LEU A 214 1.75 -16.13 -16.89
C LEU A 214 0.80 -14.97 -17.21
N THR A 215 -0.46 -15.26 -17.55
CA THR A 215 -1.44 -14.23 -17.89
C THR A 215 -1.80 -13.37 -16.70
N MET A 216 -1.96 -13.96 -15.50
CA MET A 216 -2.15 -13.23 -14.25
C MET A 216 -0.92 -12.38 -13.92
N GLY A 217 0.30 -12.91 -14.13
CA GLY A 217 1.55 -12.19 -13.93
C GLY A 217 1.68 -10.97 -14.84
N ILE A 218 1.36 -11.11 -16.12
CA ILE A 218 1.36 -9.99 -17.08
C ILE A 218 0.35 -8.91 -16.66
N CYS A 219 -0.88 -9.28 -16.32
CA CYS A 219 -1.87 -8.34 -15.80
C CYS A 219 -1.37 -7.63 -14.53
N SER A 220 -0.71 -8.36 -13.62
CA SER A 220 -0.15 -7.81 -12.39
C SER A 220 0.99 -6.83 -12.63
N VAL A 221 1.87 -7.11 -13.60
CA VAL A 221 2.93 -6.17 -14.01
C VAL A 221 2.32 -4.85 -14.50
N PHE A 222 1.34 -4.91 -15.39
CA PHE A 222 0.68 -3.69 -15.89
C PHE A 222 -0.09 -2.95 -14.78
N LEU A 223 -0.74 -3.67 -13.86
CA LEU A 223 -1.36 -3.07 -12.67
C LEU A 223 -0.31 -2.39 -11.80
N GLY A 224 0.84 -3.04 -11.57
CA GLY A 224 1.96 -2.47 -10.82
C GLY A 224 2.50 -1.19 -11.45
N LEU A 225 2.71 -1.17 -12.77
CA LEU A 225 3.12 0.03 -13.49
C LEU A 225 2.09 1.17 -13.35
N SER A 226 0.81 0.84 -13.50
CA SER A 226 -0.27 1.81 -13.39
C SER A 226 -0.38 2.38 -11.97
N LEU A 227 -0.55 1.54 -10.96
CA LEU A 227 -0.72 1.96 -9.57
C LEU A 227 0.55 2.56 -8.95
N GLY A 228 1.74 2.09 -9.38
CA GLY A 228 3.01 2.63 -8.93
C GLY A 228 3.24 4.07 -9.36
N SER A 229 2.72 4.48 -10.53
CA SER A 229 2.87 5.83 -11.06
C SER A 229 2.06 6.89 -10.29
N VAL A 230 0.99 6.47 -9.61
CA VAL A 230 0.02 7.39 -9.01
C VAL A 230 0.50 8.00 -7.70
N GLN A 231 1.20 7.23 -6.88
CA GLN A 231 1.62 7.67 -5.55
C GLN A 231 2.37 9.02 -5.55
N PRO A 232 3.41 9.22 -6.38
CA PRO A 232 4.11 10.50 -6.48
C PRO A 232 3.20 11.63 -6.96
N MET A 233 2.27 11.35 -7.88
CA MET A 233 1.35 12.34 -8.43
C MET A 233 0.32 12.80 -7.40
N VAL A 234 -0.22 11.87 -6.60
CA VAL A 234 -1.13 12.20 -5.49
C VAL A 234 -0.42 13.05 -4.44
N MET A 235 0.86 12.75 -4.13
CA MET A 235 1.66 13.56 -3.21
C MET A 235 1.92 14.96 -3.76
N SER A 236 2.31 15.08 -5.03
CA SER A 236 2.50 16.37 -5.69
C SER A 236 1.21 17.20 -5.67
N THR A 237 0.05 16.60 -6.03
CA THR A 237 -1.24 17.28 -6.00
C THR A 237 -1.61 17.71 -4.57
N LEU A 238 -1.39 16.86 -3.55
CA LEU A 238 -1.66 17.18 -2.15
C LEU A 238 -0.90 18.44 -1.72
N HIS A 239 0.40 18.51 -2.05
CA HIS A 239 1.22 19.69 -1.73
C HIS A 239 0.77 20.95 -2.47
N GLN A 240 0.27 20.83 -3.71
CA GLN A 240 -0.21 21.98 -4.49
C GLN A 240 -1.53 22.55 -3.96
N ILE A 241 -2.43 21.71 -3.45
CA ILE A 241 -3.77 22.16 -3.02
C ILE A 241 -3.86 22.47 -1.52
N THR A 242 -2.83 22.13 -0.74
CA THR A 242 -2.81 22.32 0.72
C THR A 242 -1.77 23.37 1.11
N PRO A 243 -2.07 24.31 2.01
CA PRO A 243 -1.09 25.27 2.54
C PRO A 243 0.09 24.56 3.22
N GLU A 244 1.29 25.08 3.08
CA GLU A 244 2.52 24.49 3.61
C GLU A 244 2.44 24.19 5.12
N SER A 245 1.82 25.11 5.89
CA SER A 245 1.64 24.95 7.34
C SER A 245 0.75 23.76 7.72
N ARG A 246 -0.06 23.23 6.78
CA ARG A 246 -1.03 22.15 7.01
C ARG A 246 -0.69 20.85 6.27
N HIS A 247 0.47 20.75 5.60
CA HIS A 247 0.88 19.53 4.89
C HIS A 247 0.92 18.29 5.79
N GLY A 248 1.32 18.45 7.06
CA GLY A 248 1.34 17.34 8.03
C GLY A 248 -0.05 16.78 8.32
N GLU A 249 -1.06 17.65 8.49
CA GLU A 249 -2.46 17.29 8.72
C GLU A 249 -3.06 16.58 7.47
N ALA A 250 -2.81 17.14 6.29
CA ALA A 250 -3.26 16.57 5.03
C ALA A 250 -2.68 15.17 4.79
N LEU A 251 -1.38 14.99 5.07
CA LEU A 251 -0.73 13.69 4.99
C LEU A 251 -1.30 12.70 6.01
N GLY A 252 -1.58 13.15 7.23
CA GLY A 252 -2.21 12.34 8.27
C GLY A 252 -3.59 11.82 7.86
N LEU A 253 -4.47 12.69 7.33
CA LEU A 253 -5.78 12.31 6.81
C LEU A 253 -5.68 11.33 5.63
N ARG A 254 -4.73 11.56 4.73
CA ARG A 254 -4.47 10.65 3.62
C ARG A 254 -4.04 9.26 4.10
N LEU A 255 -3.09 9.19 5.04
CA LEU A 255 -2.61 7.91 5.60
C LEU A 255 -3.72 7.19 6.38
N MET A 256 -4.57 7.93 7.09
CA MET A 256 -5.74 7.37 7.76
C MET A 256 -6.69 6.72 6.74
N GLY A 257 -6.94 7.38 5.60
CA GLY A 257 -7.75 6.83 4.51
C GLY A 257 -7.14 5.53 3.94
N ILE A 258 -5.83 5.48 3.69
CA ILE A 258 -5.12 4.29 3.21
C ILE A 258 -5.25 3.14 4.22
N ASN A 259 -4.96 3.40 5.50
CA ASN A 259 -5.03 2.38 6.53
C ASN A 259 -6.47 1.86 6.74
N ALA A 260 -7.47 2.76 6.67
CA ALA A 260 -8.87 2.37 6.70
C ALA A 260 -9.24 1.47 5.50
N SER A 261 -8.76 1.78 4.28
CA SER A 261 -8.93 0.90 3.11
C SER A 261 -8.35 -0.48 3.38
N SER A 262 -7.09 -0.55 3.80
CA SER A 262 -6.39 -1.83 4.04
C SER A 262 -7.04 -2.72 5.12
N VAL A 263 -7.85 -2.14 6.01
CA VAL A 263 -8.65 -2.90 6.99
C VAL A 263 -10.02 -3.26 6.44
N LEU A 264 -10.72 -2.30 5.85
CA LEU A 264 -12.12 -2.47 5.43
C LEU A 264 -12.25 -3.24 4.13
N MET A 265 -11.37 -2.97 3.13
CA MET A 265 -11.51 -3.57 1.80
C MET A 265 -11.36 -5.09 1.79
N PRO A 266 -10.40 -5.73 2.48
CA PRO A 266 -10.35 -7.18 2.56
C PRO A 266 -11.63 -7.80 3.16
N MET A 267 -12.24 -7.15 4.16
CA MET A 267 -13.51 -7.62 4.75
C MET A 267 -14.66 -7.52 3.74
N VAL A 268 -14.75 -6.39 3.03
CA VAL A 268 -15.77 -6.17 1.99
C VAL A 268 -15.56 -7.15 0.82
N PHE A 269 -14.32 -7.32 0.37
CA PHE A 269 -14.00 -8.22 -0.74
C PHE A 269 -14.22 -9.70 -0.36
N GLY A 270 -13.88 -10.08 0.88
CA GLY A 270 -14.14 -11.43 1.38
C GLY A 270 -15.64 -11.74 1.45
N ALA A 271 -16.43 -10.82 2.03
CA ALA A 271 -17.89 -10.97 2.10
C ALA A 271 -18.53 -10.94 0.70
N ALA A 272 -18.14 -10.00 -0.16
CA ALA A 272 -18.65 -9.92 -1.53
C ALA A 272 -18.25 -11.17 -2.34
N GLY A 273 -16.98 -11.59 -2.26
CA GLY A 273 -16.48 -12.78 -2.95
C GLY A 273 -17.23 -14.05 -2.60
N ALA A 274 -17.61 -14.20 -1.32
CA ALA A 274 -18.42 -15.34 -0.86
C ALA A 274 -19.85 -15.35 -1.43
N VAL A 275 -20.42 -14.18 -1.73
CA VAL A 275 -21.81 -14.06 -2.22
C VAL A 275 -21.88 -14.03 -3.73
N ILE A 276 -21.05 -13.25 -4.40
CA ILE A 276 -21.12 -12.99 -5.84
C ILE A 276 -19.97 -13.62 -6.64
N GLY A 277 -19.03 -14.26 -5.94
CA GLY A 277 -17.83 -14.88 -6.54
C GLY A 277 -16.66 -13.90 -6.69
N VAL A 278 -15.45 -14.47 -6.65
CA VAL A 278 -14.18 -13.70 -6.66
C VAL A 278 -14.03 -12.87 -7.93
N GLY A 279 -14.41 -13.41 -9.10
CA GLY A 279 -14.36 -12.68 -10.38
C GLY A 279 -15.23 -11.41 -10.40
N ALA A 280 -16.42 -11.47 -9.77
CA ALA A 280 -17.33 -10.33 -9.72
C ALA A 280 -16.80 -9.19 -8.87
N VAL A 281 -15.99 -9.48 -7.84
CA VAL A 281 -15.30 -8.43 -7.03
C VAL A 281 -14.41 -7.57 -7.91
N PHE A 282 -13.65 -8.17 -8.82
CA PHE A 282 -12.82 -7.41 -9.79
C PHE A 282 -13.66 -6.47 -10.65
N TRP A 283 -14.84 -6.92 -11.14
CA TRP A 283 -15.72 -6.10 -11.97
C TRP A 283 -16.36 -4.96 -11.17
N CYS A 284 -16.77 -5.21 -9.92
CA CYS A 284 -17.32 -4.17 -9.06
C CYS A 284 -16.28 -3.08 -8.80
N VAL A 285 -15.04 -3.46 -8.47
CA VAL A 285 -13.96 -2.50 -8.23
C VAL A 285 -13.55 -1.79 -9.53
N SER A 286 -13.47 -2.52 -10.64
CA SER A 286 -13.24 -1.94 -11.97
C SER A 286 -14.23 -0.82 -12.29
N LEU A 287 -15.53 -1.09 -12.12
CA LEU A 287 -16.59 -0.11 -12.32
C LEU A 287 -16.46 1.10 -11.39
N ALA A 288 -16.24 0.85 -10.10
CA ALA A 288 -16.10 1.91 -9.09
C ALA A 288 -14.92 2.84 -9.41
N VAL A 289 -13.76 2.27 -9.80
CA VAL A 289 -12.57 3.02 -10.17
C VAL A 289 -12.74 3.75 -11.49
N GLY A 290 -13.37 3.10 -12.48
CA GLY A 290 -13.71 3.72 -13.77
C GLY A 290 -14.60 4.94 -13.60
N LEU A 291 -15.67 4.87 -12.78
CA LEU A 291 -16.52 5.99 -12.43
C LEU A 291 -15.78 7.04 -11.59
N GLY A 292 -14.93 6.58 -10.66
CA GLY A 292 -14.09 7.42 -9.83
C GLY A 292 -13.06 8.25 -10.60
N SER A 293 -12.69 7.83 -11.83
CA SER A 293 -11.76 8.56 -12.70
C SER A 293 -12.25 9.98 -13.05
N ARG A 294 -13.58 10.20 -13.04
CA ARG A 294 -14.16 11.55 -13.15
C ARG A 294 -13.68 12.48 -12.04
N SER A 295 -13.55 11.98 -10.81
CA SER A 295 -13.02 12.76 -9.69
C SER A 295 -11.56 13.12 -9.90
N ALA A 296 -10.76 12.23 -10.48
CA ALA A 296 -9.36 12.48 -10.84
C ALA A 296 -9.26 13.54 -11.95
N TYR A 297 -10.11 13.47 -12.98
CA TYR A 297 -10.18 14.49 -14.03
C TYR A 297 -10.51 15.88 -13.47
N LEU A 298 -11.39 15.95 -12.46
CA LEU A 298 -11.78 17.19 -11.81
C LEU A 298 -10.72 17.75 -10.83
N LEU A 299 -9.60 17.03 -10.61
CA LEU A 299 -8.41 17.56 -9.93
C LEU A 299 -7.59 18.50 -10.80
N ARG A 300 -8.02 18.78 -12.01
CA ARG A 300 -7.39 19.77 -12.89
C ARG A 300 -7.34 21.11 -12.20
N VAL A 301 -6.16 21.45 -11.66
CA VAL A 301 -5.91 22.78 -11.10
C VAL A 301 -5.79 23.74 -12.28
N HIS A 302 -6.72 24.71 -12.38
CA HIS A 302 -6.53 25.82 -13.28
C HIS A 302 -5.37 26.65 -12.70
N LYS A 303 -4.21 26.61 -13.35
CA LYS A 303 -3.17 27.60 -13.08
C LYS A 303 -3.85 28.96 -13.34
N LYS A 304 -4.14 29.74 -12.28
CA LYS A 304 -4.36 31.16 -12.44
C LYS A 304 -3.07 31.69 -13.06
N HIS A 305 -3.17 32.17 -14.28
CA HIS A 305 -2.12 32.99 -14.88
C HIS A 305 -1.94 34.20 -13.95
N GLU A 306 -0.85 34.22 -13.18
CA GLU A 306 -0.25 35.46 -12.68
C GLU A 306 0.54 36.13 -13.81
#